data_cffa9cc171b5ef636577053ad5758a4a
#
_entry.id   cffa9cc171b5ef636577053ad5758a4a
#
_cell.length_a   1.000
_cell.length_b   1.000
_cell.length_c   1.000
_cell.angle_alpha   90.00
_cell.angle_beta   90.00
_cell.angle_gamma   90.00
#
_symmetry.space_group_name_H-M   'P 1'
#
loop_
_entity.id
_entity.type
_entity.pdbx_description
1 polymer ?
#
loop_
_entity_poly.entity_id
_entity_poly.type
_entity_poly.pdbx_seq_one_letter_code
_entity_poly.pdbx_strand_id
1 'polypeptide(L)'
;MVLAQSQASDQWAYYQAKSIKETAYQTQRDALELARHSAPMATEAYQAKIVAYDKEVARYKQEKNEIMAEAKKLEAARDQYQKHGMRFGEALILLQIGILLSSLASISKNHVYWYGGAIAGAGGVAAFLYALALAP
;
A
#
# COMPACT_ATOMS: atom_id res chain seq x y z
N MET A 1 -0.93 2.59 11.17
CA MET A 1 -0.16 1.78 10.20
C MET A 1 -0.93 0.54 9.76
N VAL A 2 -1.27 -0.40 10.64
CA VAL A 2 -2.01 -1.64 10.27
C VAL A 2 -3.35 -1.34 9.58
N LEU A 3 -4.12 -0.39 10.09
CA LEU A 3 -5.41 0.00 9.51
C LEU A 3 -5.28 0.52 8.07
N ALA A 4 -4.32 1.41 7.80
CA ALA A 4 -4.11 1.95 6.46
C ALA A 4 -3.63 0.87 5.47
N GLN A 5 -2.84 -0.08 5.93
CA GLN A 5 -2.42 -1.24 5.12
C GLN A 5 -3.60 -2.15 4.79
N SER A 6 -4.46 -2.44 5.78
CA SER A 6 -5.68 -3.24 5.56
C SER A 6 -6.61 -2.54 4.56
N GLN A 7 -6.87 -1.26 4.74
CA GLN A 7 -7.73 -0.48 3.85
C GLN A 7 -7.18 -0.43 2.41
N ALA A 8 -5.86 -0.26 2.22
CA ALA A 8 -5.25 -0.31 0.89
C ALA A 8 -5.42 -1.70 0.26
N SER A 9 -5.20 -2.77 1.03
CA SER A 9 -5.39 -4.15 0.56
C SER A 9 -6.84 -4.42 0.16
N ASP A 10 -7.82 -3.94 0.94
CA ASP A 10 -9.25 -4.09 0.66
C ASP A 10 -9.63 -3.36 -0.64
N GLN A 11 -9.10 -2.15 -0.87
CA GLN A 11 -9.31 -1.42 -2.12
C GLN A 11 -8.71 -2.15 -3.33
N TRP A 12 -7.53 -2.74 -3.20
CA TRP A 12 -6.97 -3.56 -4.27
C TRP A 12 -7.77 -4.83 -4.54
N ALA A 13 -8.27 -5.50 -3.52
CA ALA A 13 -9.18 -6.63 -3.68
C ALA A 13 -10.48 -6.22 -4.40
N TYR A 14 -11.02 -5.05 -4.07
CA TYR A 14 -12.20 -4.49 -4.74
C TYR A 14 -11.90 -4.13 -6.20
N TYR A 15 -10.74 -3.55 -6.50
CA TYR A 15 -10.27 -3.32 -7.86
C TYR A 15 -10.20 -4.62 -8.68
N GLN A 16 -9.64 -5.68 -8.10
CA GLN A 16 -9.57 -6.98 -8.75
C GLN A 16 -10.95 -7.55 -9.05
N ALA A 17 -11.89 -7.47 -8.10
CA ALA A 17 -13.26 -7.92 -8.29
C ALA A 17 -13.96 -7.17 -9.44
N LYS A 18 -13.76 -5.85 -9.56
CA LYS A 18 -14.29 -5.05 -10.68
C LYS A 18 -13.60 -5.39 -12.00
N SER A 19 -12.30 -5.68 -11.98
CA SER A 19 -11.55 -6.10 -13.17
C SER A 19 -12.06 -7.43 -13.72
N ILE A 20 -12.36 -8.39 -12.85
CA ILE A 20 -12.96 -9.68 -13.25
C ILE A 20 -14.33 -9.45 -13.93
N LYS A 21 -15.17 -8.59 -13.36
CA LYS A 21 -16.47 -8.26 -13.96
C LYS A 21 -16.33 -7.58 -15.31
N GLU A 22 -15.42 -6.61 -15.45
CA GLU A 22 -15.12 -5.97 -16.72
C GLU A 22 -14.70 -6.99 -17.77
N THR A 23 -13.74 -7.87 -17.45
CA THR A 23 -13.27 -8.93 -18.35
C THR A 23 -14.40 -9.88 -18.73
N ALA A 24 -15.27 -10.25 -17.79
CA ALA A 24 -16.42 -11.11 -18.08
C ALA A 24 -17.38 -10.48 -19.11
N TYR A 25 -17.69 -9.19 -18.95
CA TYR A 25 -18.52 -8.48 -19.93
C TYR A 25 -17.82 -8.31 -21.29
N GLN A 26 -16.53 -8.03 -21.30
CA GLN A 26 -15.74 -7.99 -22.54
C GLN A 26 -15.78 -9.32 -23.28
N THR A 27 -15.54 -10.42 -22.60
CA THR A 27 -15.56 -11.76 -23.18
C THR A 27 -16.95 -12.12 -23.72
N GLN A 28 -18.01 -11.77 -22.99
CA GLN A 28 -19.38 -11.99 -23.46
C GLN A 28 -19.73 -11.12 -24.67
N ARG A 29 -19.28 -9.87 -24.70
CA ARG A 29 -19.41 -8.97 -25.85
C ARG A 29 -18.74 -9.55 -27.08
N ASP A 30 -17.47 -9.98 -26.95
CA ASP A 30 -16.69 -10.54 -28.04
C ASP A 30 -17.31 -11.84 -28.58
N ALA A 31 -17.85 -12.69 -27.70
CA ALA A 31 -18.58 -13.87 -28.08
C ALA A 31 -19.87 -13.54 -28.86
N LEU A 32 -20.61 -12.51 -28.47
CA LEU A 32 -21.79 -12.04 -29.20
C LEU A 32 -21.42 -11.43 -30.56
N GLU A 33 -20.28 -10.75 -30.64
CA GLU A 33 -19.79 -10.20 -31.91
C GLU A 33 -19.44 -11.30 -32.92
N LEU A 34 -18.78 -12.37 -32.46
CA LEU A 34 -18.55 -13.55 -33.28
C LEU A 34 -19.84 -14.26 -33.69
N ALA A 35 -20.80 -14.41 -32.76
CA ALA A 35 -22.10 -15.02 -33.04
C ALA A 35 -22.93 -14.21 -34.05
N ARG A 36 -22.86 -12.91 -34.02
CA ARG A 36 -23.51 -12.01 -34.97
C ARG A 36 -23.07 -12.27 -36.42
N HIS A 37 -21.79 -12.53 -36.64
CA HIS A 37 -21.25 -12.88 -37.96
C HIS A 37 -21.75 -14.20 -38.49
N SER A 38 -22.11 -15.13 -37.55
CA SER A 38 -22.57 -16.48 -37.90
C SER A 38 -24.09 -16.61 -38.07
N ALA A 39 -24.87 -15.60 -37.61
CA ALA A 39 -26.34 -15.65 -37.61
C ALA A 39 -26.99 -14.33 -38.03
N PRO A 40 -27.07 -14.06 -39.35
CA PRO A 40 -27.54 -12.78 -39.92
C PRO A 40 -28.97 -12.38 -39.50
N MET A 41 -29.85 -13.36 -39.26
CA MET A 41 -31.26 -13.11 -38.88
C MET A 41 -31.47 -12.55 -37.45
N ALA A 42 -30.47 -12.65 -36.58
CA ALA A 42 -30.55 -12.17 -35.19
C ALA A 42 -29.69 -10.90 -34.92
N THR A 43 -29.26 -10.21 -35.95
CA THR A 43 -28.28 -9.11 -35.92
C THR A 43 -28.70 -7.98 -34.95
N GLU A 44 -29.97 -7.56 -34.99
CA GLU A 44 -30.46 -6.46 -34.12
C GLU A 44 -30.42 -6.82 -32.63
N ALA A 45 -30.83 -8.04 -32.29
CA ALA A 45 -30.81 -8.52 -30.89
C ALA A 45 -29.38 -8.64 -30.37
N TYR A 46 -28.44 -9.11 -31.17
CA TYR A 46 -27.01 -9.15 -30.80
C TYR A 46 -26.44 -7.74 -30.68
N GLN A 47 -26.78 -6.82 -31.58
CA GLN A 47 -26.29 -5.45 -31.52
C GLN A 47 -26.76 -4.74 -30.26
N ALA A 48 -28.04 -4.88 -29.88
CA ALA A 48 -28.58 -4.30 -28.64
C ALA A 48 -27.81 -4.80 -27.40
N LYS A 49 -27.50 -6.10 -27.34
CA LYS A 49 -26.74 -6.69 -26.23
C LYS A 49 -25.28 -6.24 -26.24
N ILE A 50 -24.62 -6.12 -27.40
CA ILE A 50 -23.26 -5.62 -27.52
C ILE A 50 -23.18 -4.19 -26.97
N VAL A 51 -24.08 -3.31 -27.36
CA VAL A 51 -24.15 -1.92 -26.85
C VAL A 51 -24.37 -1.89 -25.32
N ALA A 52 -25.22 -2.77 -24.81
CA ALA A 52 -25.43 -2.86 -23.36
C ALA A 52 -24.16 -3.31 -22.63
N TYR A 53 -23.42 -4.28 -23.16
CA TYR A 53 -22.17 -4.75 -22.57
C TYR A 53 -21.04 -3.71 -22.70
N ASP A 54 -20.95 -2.98 -23.80
CA ASP A 54 -19.99 -1.87 -23.95
C ASP A 54 -20.22 -0.79 -22.87
N LYS A 55 -21.48 -0.49 -22.57
CA LYS A 55 -21.84 0.43 -21.48
C LYS A 55 -21.39 -0.09 -20.11
N GLU A 56 -21.60 -1.37 -19.83
CA GLU A 56 -21.15 -1.99 -18.57
C GLU A 56 -19.61 -2.01 -18.47
N VAL A 57 -18.92 -2.35 -19.57
CA VAL A 57 -17.45 -2.30 -19.63
C VAL A 57 -16.93 -0.89 -19.34
N ALA A 58 -17.50 0.13 -19.97
CA ALA A 58 -17.14 1.52 -19.75
C ALA A 58 -17.36 1.94 -18.27
N ARG A 59 -18.50 1.54 -17.68
CA ARG A 59 -18.81 1.78 -16.27
C ARG A 59 -17.77 1.14 -15.35
N TYR A 60 -17.48 -0.16 -15.52
CA TYR A 60 -16.48 -0.84 -14.68
C TYR A 60 -15.08 -0.28 -14.85
N LYS A 61 -14.72 0.17 -16.05
CA LYS A 61 -13.44 0.84 -16.30
C LYS A 61 -13.33 2.15 -15.51
N GLN A 62 -14.40 2.94 -15.48
CA GLN A 62 -14.44 4.16 -14.67
C GLN A 62 -14.35 3.85 -13.17
N GLU A 63 -15.19 2.93 -12.66
CA GLU A 63 -15.17 2.51 -11.26
C GLU A 63 -13.78 2.01 -10.83
N LYS A 64 -13.10 1.25 -11.68
CA LYS A 64 -11.71 0.79 -11.43
C LYS A 64 -10.73 1.94 -11.29
N ASN A 65 -10.85 2.98 -12.13
CA ASN A 65 -9.96 4.14 -12.05
C ASN A 65 -10.14 4.89 -10.72
N GLU A 66 -11.38 5.04 -10.27
CA GLU A 66 -11.70 5.67 -8.98
C GLU A 66 -11.13 4.85 -7.81
N ILE A 67 -11.36 3.54 -7.80
CA ILE A 67 -10.84 2.61 -6.78
C ILE A 67 -9.31 2.64 -6.77
N MET A 68 -8.66 2.63 -7.93
CA MET A 68 -7.20 2.68 -8.04
C MET A 68 -6.64 4.00 -7.50
N ALA A 69 -7.31 5.12 -7.74
CA ALA A 69 -6.90 6.41 -7.20
C ALA A 69 -6.97 6.42 -5.67
N GLU A 70 -8.04 5.87 -5.08
CA GLU A 70 -8.18 5.77 -3.63
C GLU A 70 -7.19 4.77 -3.02
N ALA A 71 -6.95 3.62 -3.64
CA ALA A 71 -5.94 2.66 -3.21
C ALA A 71 -4.54 3.30 -3.15
N LYS A 72 -4.14 4.03 -4.20
CA LYS A 72 -2.86 4.75 -4.23
C LYS A 72 -2.74 5.82 -3.16
N LYS A 73 -3.82 6.53 -2.86
CA LYS A 73 -3.86 7.53 -1.79
C LYS A 73 -3.65 6.88 -0.41
N LEU A 74 -4.30 5.74 -0.18
CA LEU A 74 -4.12 4.96 1.06
C LEU A 74 -2.71 4.38 1.18
N GLU A 75 -2.11 3.92 0.07
CA GLU A 75 -0.71 3.48 0.02
C GLU A 75 0.25 4.62 0.35
N ALA A 76 0.05 5.80 -0.22
CA ALA A 76 0.89 6.95 0.08
C ALA A 76 0.81 7.36 1.56
N ALA A 77 -0.37 7.34 2.14
CA ALA A 77 -0.56 7.57 3.58
C ALA A 77 0.15 6.50 4.43
N ARG A 78 0.00 5.21 4.07
CA ARG A 78 0.71 4.10 4.71
C ARG A 78 2.23 4.31 4.68
N ASP A 79 2.77 4.64 3.51
CA ASP A 79 4.21 4.83 3.30
C ASP A 79 4.75 6.01 4.12
N GLN A 80 3.97 7.06 4.27
CA GLN A 80 4.31 8.17 5.15
C GLN A 80 4.39 7.72 6.61
N TYR A 81 3.39 7.00 7.12
CA TYR A 81 3.42 6.45 8.47
C TYR A 81 4.58 5.45 8.68
N GLN A 82 4.90 4.65 7.66
CA GLN A 82 6.00 3.71 7.72
C GLN A 82 7.36 4.43 7.83
N LYS A 83 7.57 5.48 7.04
CA LYS A 83 8.80 6.30 7.12
C LYS A 83 8.99 6.92 8.51
N HIS A 84 7.91 7.41 9.13
CA HIS A 84 7.98 7.90 10.51
C HIS A 84 8.32 6.78 11.49
N GLY A 85 7.66 5.63 11.37
CA GLY A 85 7.95 4.47 12.23
C GLY A 85 9.40 3.99 12.13
N MET A 86 10.00 3.99 10.93
CA MET A 86 11.41 3.61 10.74
C MET A 86 12.36 4.56 11.48
N ARG A 87 12.15 5.87 11.44
CA ARG A 87 12.98 6.85 12.17
C ARG A 87 12.96 6.62 13.68
N PHE A 88 11.79 6.32 14.24
CA PHE A 88 11.71 5.93 15.65
C PHE A 88 12.42 4.60 15.93
N GLY A 89 12.32 3.63 15.00
CA GLY A 89 13.05 2.36 15.10
C GLY A 89 14.57 2.56 15.13
N GLU A 90 15.11 3.40 14.28
CA GLU A 90 16.55 3.75 14.27
C GLU A 90 17.00 4.39 15.59
N ALA A 91 16.23 5.33 16.12
CA ALA A 91 16.50 5.96 17.41
C ALA A 91 16.49 4.93 18.55
N LEU A 92 15.53 3.99 18.56
CA LEU A 92 15.46 2.91 19.54
C LEU A 92 16.68 1.98 19.47
N ILE A 93 17.15 1.63 18.28
CA ILE A 93 18.35 0.80 18.12
C ILE A 93 19.56 1.50 18.73
N LEU A 94 19.76 2.79 18.49
CA LEU A 94 20.86 3.56 19.07
C LEU A 94 20.77 3.59 20.61
N LEU A 95 19.58 3.78 21.17
CA LEU A 95 19.37 3.73 22.61
C LEU A 95 19.66 2.35 23.19
N GLN A 96 19.27 1.27 22.52
CA GLN A 96 19.56 -0.10 22.94
C GLN A 96 21.07 -0.37 22.96
N ILE A 97 21.80 0.08 21.94
CA ILE A 97 23.26 -0.01 21.89
C ILE A 97 23.87 0.76 23.07
N GLY A 98 23.38 1.95 23.35
CA GLY A 98 23.82 2.75 24.50
C GLY A 98 23.65 2.02 25.83
N ILE A 99 22.49 1.39 26.05
CA ILE A 99 22.19 0.60 27.24
C ILE A 99 23.13 -0.62 27.37
N LEU A 100 23.33 -1.35 26.26
CA LEU A 100 24.21 -2.53 26.25
C LEU A 100 25.65 -2.16 26.57
N LEU A 101 26.19 -1.09 25.96
CA LEU A 101 27.55 -0.62 26.21
C LEU A 101 27.70 -0.12 27.66
N SER A 102 26.70 0.58 28.18
CA SER A 102 26.72 1.04 29.59
C SER A 102 26.70 -0.13 30.58
N SER A 103 25.91 -1.17 30.29
CA SER A 103 25.88 -2.39 31.09
C SER A 103 27.25 -3.11 31.07
N LEU A 104 27.86 -3.21 29.88
CA LEU A 104 29.17 -3.81 29.72
C LEU A 104 30.29 -3.00 30.44
N ALA A 105 30.20 -1.68 30.39
CA ALA A 105 31.10 -0.78 31.12
C ALA A 105 31.07 -1.03 32.65
N SER A 106 29.87 -1.24 33.18
CA SER A 106 29.71 -1.52 34.62
C SER A 106 30.38 -2.83 35.06
N ILE A 107 30.33 -3.87 34.21
CA ILE A 107 30.92 -5.17 34.48
C ILE A 107 32.44 -5.15 34.28
N SER A 108 32.88 -4.60 33.14
CA SER A 108 34.29 -4.64 32.72
C SER A 108 35.15 -3.56 33.37
N LYS A 109 34.58 -2.58 34.06
CA LYS A 109 35.22 -1.39 34.62
C LYS A 109 36.11 -0.63 33.63
N ASN A 110 35.84 -0.75 32.33
CA ASN A 110 36.60 -0.12 31.27
C ASN A 110 35.88 1.15 30.79
N HIS A 111 36.56 2.29 30.91
CA HIS A 111 36.03 3.61 30.54
C HIS A 111 35.66 3.75 29.04
N VAL A 112 36.28 2.96 28.16
CA VAL A 112 36.01 2.99 26.72
C VAL A 112 34.54 2.63 26.45
N TYR A 113 34.01 1.60 27.10
CA TYR A 113 32.60 1.20 26.96
C TYR A 113 31.64 2.24 27.56
N TRP A 114 32.08 2.95 28.61
CA TRP A 114 31.29 4.02 29.23
C TRP A 114 31.12 5.21 28.26
N TYR A 115 32.22 5.68 27.65
CA TYR A 115 32.16 6.74 26.64
C TYR A 115 31.34 6.33 25.41
N GLY A 116 31.53 5.08 24.91
CA GLY A 116 30.76 4.54 23.80
C GLY A 116 29.25 4.52 24.09
N GLY A 117 28.87 4.08 25.29
CA GLY A 117 27.48 4.07 25.75
C GLY A 117 26.88 5.47 25.87
N ALA A 118 27.65 6.43 26.41
CA ALA A 118 27.21 7.82 26.52
C ALA A 118 26.99 8.49 25.16
N ILE A 119 27.90 8.28 24.20
CA ILE A 119 27.77 8.81 22.83
C ILE A 119 26.58 8.18 22.12
N ALA A 120 26.43 6.86 22.16
CA ALA A 120 25.31 6.15 21.53
C ALA A 120 23.98 6.55 22.16
N GLY A 121 23.92 6.69 23.48
CA GLY A 121 22.72 7.13 24.20
C GLY A 121 22.32 8.57 23.87
N ALA A 122 23.29 9.51 23.86
CA ALA A 122 23.05 10.90 23.48
C ALA A 122 22.59 11.01 22.02
N GLY A 123 23.22 10.26 21.10
CA GLY A 123 22.83 10.17 19.69
C GLY A 123 21.42 9.61 19.54
N GLY A 124 21.07 8.56 20.28
CA GLY A 124 19.72 7.97 20.28
C GLY A 124 18.64 8.93 20.79
N VAL A 125 18.91 9.68 21.87
CA VAL A 125 18.00 10.71 22.39
C VAL A 125 17.83 11.84 21.34
N ALA A 126 18.91 12.32 20.75
CA ALA A 126 18.85 13.36 19.72
C ALA A 126 18.03 12.89 18.50
N ALA A 127 18.28 11.68 18.02
CA ALA A 127 17.53 11.07 16.92
C ALA A 127 16.03 10.91 17.27
N PHE A 128 15.72 10.52 18.50
CA PHE A 128 14.34 10.39 18.96
C PHE A 128 13.62 11.73 18.99
N LEU A 129 14.24 12.77 19.53
CA LEU A 129 13.69 14.13 19.56
C LEU A 129 13.50 14.70 18.15
N TYR A 130 14.45 14.42 17.26
CA TYR A 130 14.33 14.81 15.85
C TYR A 130 13.16 14.10 15.16
N ALA A 131 13.00 12.79 15.38
CA ALA A 131 11.87 12.03 14.85
C ALA A 131 10.52 12.55 15.40
N LEU A 132 10.48 12.97 16.68
CA LEU A 132 9.29 13.55 17.32
C LEU A 132 8.95 14.93 16.73
N ALA A 133 9.95 15.77 16.47
CA ALA A 133 9.75 17.11 15.89
C ALA A 133 9.25 17.07 14.44
N LEU A 134 9.51 15.98 13.71
CA LEU A 134 9.05 15.74 12.35
C LEU A 134 7.77 14.91 12.27
N ALA A 135 7.21 14.52 13.42
CA ALA A 135 5.90 13.86 13.47
C ALA A 135 4.81 14.88 13.10
N PRO A 136 3.86 14.50 12.20
CA PRO A 136 2.76 15.36 11.78
C PRO A 136 1.78 15.65 12.91
#